data_59a3071dd928f08ff75d155fa3ede844
#
_entry.id   59a3071dd928f08ff75d155fa3ede844
#
_cell.length_a   1.000
_cell.length_b   1.000
_cell.length_c   1.000
_cell.angle_alpha   90.00
_cell.angle_beta   90.00
_cell.angle_gamma   90.00
#
_symmetry.space_group_name_H-M   'P 1'
#
loop_
_entity.id
_entity.type
_entity.pdbx_description
1 polymer ?
#
loop_
_entity_poly.entity_id
_entity_poly.type
_entity_poly.pdbx_seq_one_letter_code
_entity_poly.pdbx_strand_id
1 'polypeptide(L)'
;MAASAIDRVFARSDSHVRTLVHALIERVQRLPGVVVDPKGTCLHLNRRTAFAGLHPRRNALLLNLRSKAPIESPRIRKVERVSANRCHNELLIESADAIDDELMGWIVEAHALAA
;
A
#
# COMPACT_ATOMS: atom_id res chain seq x y z
N MET A 1 2.08 -18.44 -2.27
CA MET A 1 3.06 -17.56 -2.93
C MET A 1 2.49 -16.17 -3.09
N ALA A 2 3.27 -15.14 -2.81
CA ALA A 2 2.83 -13.75 -2.88
C ALA A 2 2.34 -13.37 -4.30
N ALA A 3 3.06 -13.79 -5.35
CA ALA A 3 2.66 -13.51 -6.73
C ALA A 3 1.29 -14.09 -7.06
N SER A 4 0.99 -15.29 -6.59
CA SER A 4 -0.31 -15.93 -6.81
C SER A 4 -1.45 -15.18 -6.09
N ALA A 5 -1.20 -14.70 -4.86
CA ALA A 5 -2.17 -13.90 -4.12
C ALA A 5 -2.46 -12.57 -4.82
N ILE A 6 -1.41 -11.90 -5.31
CA ILE A 6 -1.54 -10.66 -6.07
C ILE A 6 -2.38 -10.90 -7.30
N ASP A 7 -2.07 -11.94 -8.06
CA ASP A 7 -2.75 -12.25 -9.32
C ASP A 7 -4.24 -12.53 -9.09
N ARG A 8 -4.60 -13.19 -7.99
CA ARG A 8 -6.02 -13.46 -7.67
C ARG A 8 -6.78 -12.18 -7.35
N VAL A 9 -6.22 -11.32 -6.52
CA VAL A 9 -6.89 -10.08 -6.11
C VAL A 9 -7.02 -9.12 -7.27
N PHE A 10 -6.02 -9.10 -8.17
CA PHE A 10 -5.97 -8.18 -9.30
C PHE A 10 -6.34 -8.83 -10.63
N ALA A 11 -7.02 -9.97 -10.59
CA ALA A 11 -7.35 -10.75 -11.80
C ALA A 11 -8.19 -9.96 -12.80
N ARG A 12 -9.07 -9.07 -12.32
CA ARG A 12 -9.95 -8.26 -13.17
C ARG A 12 -9.40 -6.87 -13.48
N SER A 13 -8.23 -6.57 -12.94
CA SER A 13 -7.57 -5.28 -13.19
C SER A 13 -6.91 -5.30 -14.58
N ASP A 14 -6.78 -4.11 -15.18
CA ASP A 14 -6.03 -3.99 -16.41
C ASP A 14 -4.54 -4.23 -16.18
N SER A 15 -3.78 -4.40 -17.27
CA SER A 15 -2.35 -4.70 -17.18
C SER A 15 -1.55 -3.57 -16.52
N HIS A 16 -1.99 -2.33 -16.68
CA HIS A 16 -1.35 -1.17 -16.07
C HIS A 16 -1.39 -1.27 -14.54
N VAL A 17 -2.56 -1.55 -13.97
CA VAL A 17 -2.71 -1.67 -12.52
C VAL A 17 -1.94 -2.88 -11.99
N ARG A 18 -1.97 -4.01 -12.70
CA ARG A 18 -1.18 -5.18 -12.31
C ARG A 18 0.32 -4.87 -12.29
N THR A 19 0.80 -4.12 -13.27
CA THR A 19 2.20 -3.70 -13.32
C THR A 19 2.54 -2.82 -12.10
N LEU A 20 1.66 -1.89 -11.74
CA LEU A 20 1.87 -1.01 -10.59
C LEU A 20 1.95 -1.78 -9.28
N VAL A 21 1.03 -2.72 -9.06
CA VAL A 21 1.03 -3.48 -7.80
C VAL A 21 2.25 -4.37 -7.68
N HIS A 22 2.68 -5.01 -8.76
CA HIS A 22 3.90 -5.83 -8.74
C HIS A 22 5.14 -4.99 -8.48
N ALA A 23 5.25 -3.82 -9.11
CA ALA A 23 6.38 -2.91 -8.90
C ALA A 23 6.47 -2.44 -7.44
N LEU A 24 5.33 -2.08 -6.86
CA LEU A 24 5.29 -1.63 -5.48
C LEU A 24 5.66 -2.76 -4.51
N ILE A 25 5.06 -3.93 -4.67
CA ILE A 25 5.30 -5.06 -3.77
C ILE A 25 6.74 -5.53 -3.86
N GLU A 26 7.34 -5.54 -5.04
CA GLU A 26 8.76 -5.89 -5.18
C GLU A 26 9.64 -5.03 -4.28
N ARG A 27 9.39 -3.72 -4.24
CA ARG A 27 10.16 -2.81 -3.38
C ARG A 27 9.83 -3.00 -1.90
N VAL A 28 8.55 -3.16 -1.56
CA VAL A 28 8.12 -3.30 -0.17
C VAL A 28 8.63 -4.60 0.45
N GLN A 29 8.69 -5.69 -0.32
CA GLN A 29 9.19 -6.97 0.17
C GLN A 29 10.68 -6.97 0.51
N ARG A 30 11.40 -5.94 0.16
CA ARG A 30 12.79 -5.76 0.61
C ARG A 30 12.87 -5.35 2.08
N LEU A 31 11.77 -4.89 2.67
CA LEU A 31 11.70 -4.58 4.10
C LEU A 31 11.53 -5.87 4.90
N PRO A 32 12.14 -5.94 6.10
CA PRO A 32 12.10 -7.19 6.87
C PRO A 32 10.69 -7.56 7.35
N GLY A 33 10.37 -8.84 7.27
CA GLY A 33 9.17 -9.40 7.85
C GLY A 33 7.86 -9.05 7.15
N VAL A 34 7.91 -8.55 5.92
CA VAL A 34 6.69 -8.20 5.19
C VAL A 34 5.98 -9.45 4.68
N VAL A 35 4.69 -9.55 4.98
CA VAL A 35 3.81 -10.59 4.50
C VAL A 35 2.69 -9.96 3.69
N VAL A 36 2.49 -10.44 2.48
CA VAL A 36 1.38 -10.03 1.62
C VAL A 36 0.19 -10.92 1.93
N ASP A 37 -0.89 -10.33 2.45
CA ASP A 37 -2.07 -11.04 2.92
C ASP A 37 -3.30 -10.68 2.09
N PRO A 38 -3.82 -11.60 1.26
CA PRO A 38 -5.01 -11.32 0.46
C PRO A 38 -6.27 -11.27 1.34
N LYS A 39 -7.09 -10.24 1.13
CA LYS A 39 -8.33 -9.99 1.88
C LYS A 39 -9.48 -9.74 0.91
N GLY A 40 -10.00 -10.80 0.29
CA GLY A 40 -11.10 -10.67 -0.65
C GLY A 40 -10.73 -9.81 -1.86
N THR A 41 -11.07 -8.54 -1.84
CA THR A 41 -10.87 -7.62 -2.97
C THR A 41 -9.64 -6.72 -2.85
N CYS A 42 -8.81 -6.95 -1.82
CA CYS A 42 -7.61 -6.13 -1.60
C CYS A 42 -6.47 -6.96 -1.04
N LEU A 43 -5.29 -6.35 -0.95
CA LEU A 43 -4.13 -6.94 -0.29
C LEU A 43 -3.80 -6.12 0.95
N HIS A 44 -3.51 -6.79 2.06
CA HIS A 44 -2.90 -6.14 3.21
C HIS A 44 -1.40 -6.42 3.21
N LEU A 45 -0.63 -5.42 3.58
CA LEU A 45 0.79 -5.58 3.83
C LEU A 45 0.99 -5.58 5.33
N ASN A 46 1.46 -6.70 5.85
CA ASN A 46 1.61 -6.92 7.29
C ASN A 46 3.08 -7.07 7.67
N ARG A 47 3.39 -6.66 8.87
CA ARG A 47 4.61 -7.05 9.56
C ARG A 47 4.21 -7.87 10.79
N ARG A 48 3.94 -7.27 11.93
CA ARG A 48 3.21 -7.92 13.02
C ARG A 48 1.72 -7.61 12.90
N THR A 49 1.42 -6.41 12.46
CA THR A 49 0.07 -5.94 12.17
C THR A 49 0.05 -5.35 10.77
N ALA A 50 -1.13 -5.05 10.25
CA ALA A 50 -1.25 -4.42 8.95
C ALA A 50 -0.73 -2.97 9.00
N PHE A 51 0.10 -2.60 8.02
CA PHE A 51 0.61 -1.23 7.91
C PHE A 51 0.21 -0.56 6.60
N ALA A 52 -0.32 -1.30 5.65
CA ALA A 52 -0.79 -0.77 4.38
C ALA A 52 -1.84 -1.67 3.77
N GLY A 53 -2.68 -1.11 2.92
CA GLY A 53 -3.65 -1.83 2.12
C GLY A 53 -3.54 -1.39 0.66
N LEU A 54 -3.69 -2.35 -0.25
CA LEU A 54 -3.65 -2.11 -1.69
C LEU A 54 -4.98 -2.54 -2.29
N HIS A 55 -5.65 -1.61 -2.95
CA HIS A 55 -6.96 -1.84 -3.54
C HIS A 55 -6.92 -1.54 -5.03
N PRO A 56 -7.42 -2.46 -5.90
CA PRO A 56 -7.49 -2.17 -7.32
C PRO A 56 -8.53 -1.08 -7.59
N ARG A 57 -8.17 -0.14 -8.47
CA ARG A 57 -9.06 0.88 -8.96
C ARG A 57 -8.92 0.95 -10.49
N ARG A 58 -9.80 1.64 -11.14
CA ARG A 58 -9.74 1.81 -12.59
C ARG A 58 -8.52 2.67 -12.94
N ASN A 59 -7.60 2.11 -13.69
CA ASN A 59 -6.35 2.75 -14.15
C ASN A 59 -5.45 3.25 -13.01
N ALA A 60 -5.64 2.76 -11.77
CA ALA A 60 -4.86 3.21 -10.62
C ALA A 60 -4.81 2.14 -9.53
N LEU A 61 -3.86 2.30 -8.64
CA LEU A 61 -3.73 1.50 -7.44
C LEU A 61 -4.03 2.41 -6.25
N LEU A 62 -5.04 2.05 -5.45
CA LEU A 62 -5.32 2.78 -4.23
C LEU A 62 -4.47 2.23 -3.09
N LEU A 63 -3.68 3.09 -2.48
CA LEU A 63 -2.83 2.75 -1.36
C LEU A 63 -3.37 3.41 -0.09
N ASN A 64 -3.55 2.61 0.95
CA ASN A 64 -3.91 3.07 2.27
C ASN A 64 -2.71 2.84 3.18
N LEU A 65 -2.21 3.90 3.82
CA LEU A 65 -1.00 3.84 4.66
C LEU A 65 -1.29 4.23 6.09
N ARG A 66 -0.79 3.42 7.01
CA ARG A 66 -0.80 3.75 8.43
C ARG A 66 0.27 4.80 8.74
N SER A 67 -0.09 5.77 9.57
CA SER A 67 0.85 6.75 10.10
C SER A 67 0.46 7.10 11.53
N LYS A 68 1.39 7.70 12.27
CA LYS A 68 1.15 8.15 13.64
C LYS A 68 0.31 9.42 13.65
N ALA A 69 0.57 10.31 12.71
CA ALA A 69 -0.15 11.56 12.51
C ALA A 69 -0.49 11.71 11.03
N PRO A 70 -1.47 12.56 10.67
CA PRO A 70 -1.81 12.76 9.26
C PRO A 70 -0.59 13.10 8.42
N ILE A 71 -0.46 12.43 7.27
CA ILE A 71 0.58 12.78 6.29
C ILE A 71 0.15 14.05 5.58
N GLU A 72 0.95 15.11 5.68
CA GLU A 72 0.66 16.38 5.04
C GLU A 72 1.31 16.43 3.66
N SER A 73 0.49 16.18 2.64
CA SER A 73 0.93 16.20 1.24
C SER A 73 -0.29 16.33 0.34
N PRO A 74 -0.18 17.07 -0.77
CA PRO A 74 -1.27 17.13 -1.76
C PRO A 74 -1.57 15.77 -2.40
N ARG A 75 -0.67 14.80 -2.27
CA ARG A 75 -0.88 13.43 -2.77
C ARG A 75 -1.92 12.67 -1.94
N ILE A 76 -2.12 13.05 -0.68
CA ILE A 76 -3.08 12.39 0.21
C ILE A 76 -4.47 12.94 -0.07
N ARG A 77 -5.37 12.06 -0.47
CA ARG A 77 -6.74 12.45 -0.82
C ARG A 77 -7.74 12.29 0.32
N LYS A 78 -7.39 11.49 1.33
CA LYS A 78 -8.25 11.25 2.48
C LYS A 78 -7.41 10.81 3.67
N VAL A 79 -7.74 11.33 4.86
CA VAL A 79 -7.13 10.90 6.11
C VAL A 79 -8.26 10.51 7.06
N GLU A 80 -8.11 9.35 7.69
CA GLU A 80 -9.00 8.91 8.75
C GLU A 80 -8.20 8.73 10.03
N ARG A 81 -8.57 9.45 11.08
CA ARG A 81 -7.97 9.26 12.40
C ARG A 81 -8.71 8.11 13.10
N VAL A 82 -7.97 7.04 13.36
CA VAL A 82 -8.53 5.83 14.00
C VAL A 82 -8.37 5.92 15.52
N SER A 83 -7.25 6.49 15.99
CA SER A 83 -6.97 6.69 17.41
C SER A 83 -6.00 7.85 17.58
N ALA A 84 -5.61 8.16 18.82
CA ALA A 84 -4.71 9.28 19.11
C ALA A 84 -3.39 9.20 18.32
N ASN A 85 -2.87 8.00 18.11
CA ASN A 85 -1.57 7.78 17.45
C ASN A 85 -1.68 6.94 16.19
N ARG A 86 -2.86 6.87 15.57
CA ARG A 86 -3.06 6.07 14.38
C ARG A 86 -3.96 6.78 13.38
N CYS A 87 -3.42 7.02 12.20
CA CYS A 87 -4.15 7.55 11.06
C CYS A 87 -4.00 6.60 9.88
N HIS A 88 -5.01 6.58 9.01
CA HIS A 88 -4.97 5.91 7.73
C HIS A 88 -5.03 6.99 6.65
N ASN A 89 -4.09 6.95 5.73
CA ASN A 89 -3.94 7.94 4.67
C ASN A 89 -4.13 7.25 3.32
N GLU A 90 -4.99 7.81 2.49
CA GLU A 90 -5.37 7.25 1.22
C GLU A 90 -4.80 8.06 0.08
N LEU A 91 -4.14 7.40 -0.87
CA LEU A 91 -3.62 8.04 -2.07
C LEU A 91 -3.72 7.10 -3.27
N LEU A 92 -3.72 7.67 -4.47
CA LEU A 92 -3.73 6.91 -5.72
C LEU A 92 -2.32 6.87 -6.31
N ILE A 93 -1.95 5.69 -6.79
CA ILE A 93 -0.74 5.49 -7.59
C ILE A 93 -1.22 5.27 -9.02
N GLU A 94 -0.94 6.22 -9.90
CA GLU A 94 -1.43 6.20 -11.28
C GLU A 94 -0.34 5.85 -12.28
N SER A 95 0.92 5.91 -11.87
CA SER A 95 2.06 5.57 -12.72
C SER A 95 3.21 5.03 -11.89
N ALA A 96 4.16 4.35 -12.53
CA ALA A 96 5.35 3.83 -11.87
C ALA A 96 6.20 4.95 -11.26
N ASP A 97 6.19 6.15 -11.85
CA ASP A 97 6.93 7.31 -11.34
C ASP A 97 6.42 7.77 -9.98
N ALA A 98 5.17 7.45 -9.64
CA ALA A 98 4.60 7.78 -8.32
C ALA A 98 5.16 6.88 -7.21
N ILE A 99 5.79 5.75 -7.56
CA ILE A 99 6.48 4.89 -6.61
C ILE A 99 7.90 5.44 -6.44
N ASP A 100 7.99 6.57 -5.78
CA ASP A 100 9.20 7.35 -5.63
C ASP A 100 9.75 7.27 -4.19
N ASP A 101 10.83 7.97 -3.94
CA ASP A 101 11.49 7.96 -2.63
C ASP A 101 10.60 8.53 -1.53
N GLU A 102 9.79 9.54 -1.84
CA GLU A 102 8.84 10.10 -0.88
C GLU A 102 7.83 9.05 -0.45
N LEU A 103 7.22 8.36 -1.40
CA LEU A 103 6.26 7.30 -1.12
C LEU A 103 6.91 6.17 -0.32
N MET A 104 8.09 5.74 -0.73
CA MET A 104 8.80 4.69 -0.02
C MET A 104 9.19 5.09 1.39
N GLY A 105 9.49 6.36 1.61
CA GLY A 105 9.73 6.90 2.95
C GLY A 105 8.50 6.74 3.85
N TRP A 106 7.32 7.05 3.35
CA TRP A 106 6.07 6.85 4.10
C TRP A 106 5.81 5.38 4.39
N ILE A 107 6.11 4.51 3.43
CA ILE A 107 5.94 3.06 3.61
C ILE A 107 6.90 2.53 4.68
N VAL A 108 8.14 2.99 4.68
CA VAL A 108 9.14 2.60 5.69
C VAL A 108 8.68 3.02 7.08
N GLU A 109 8.12 4.22 7.23
CA GLU A 109 7.58 4.68 8.50
C GLU A 109 6.40 3.83 8.96
N ALA A 110 5.48 3.50 8.03
CA ALA A 110 4.33 2.65 8.34
C ALA A 110 4.79 1.25 8.77
N HIS A 111 5.78 0.69 8.08
CA HIS A 111 6.38 -0.60 8.41
C HIS A 111 6.99 -0.59 9.81
N ALA A 112 7.67 0.49 10.19
CA ALA A 112 8.25 0.63 11.51
C ALA A 112 7.17 0.65 12.61
N LEU A 113 6.01 1.26 12.34
CA LEU A 113 4.90 1.30 13.30
C LEU A 113 4.26 -0.07 13.53
N ALA A 114 4.45 -1.00 12.63
CA ALA A 114 3.87 -2.34 12.70
C ALA A 114 4.84 -3.39 13.27
N ALA A 115 5.96 -2.95 13.77
CA ALA A 115 7.00 -3.83 14.33
C ALA A 115 6.56 -4.55 15.61
#